data_e161cfd8d25f77a21aae5446fea7e2a3
#
_entry.id   e161cfd8d25f77a21aae5446fea7e2a3
#
_cell.length_a   1.000
_cell.length_b   1.000
_cell.length_c   1.000
_cell.angle_alpha   90.00
_cell.angle_beta   90.00
_cell.angle_gamma   90.00
#
_symmetry.space_group_name_H-M   'P 1'
#
loop_
_entity.id
_entity.type
_entity.pdbx_description
1 polymer ?
#
loop_
_entity_poly.entity_id
_entity_poly.type
_entity_poly.pdbx_seq_one_letter_code
_entity_poly.pdbx_strand_id
1 'polypeptide(L)'
;SKKSIAAKYLGYAVLATLTGGIFGVMIGEKILPYIIITAYKIMYRHLPDVEIPYNLYYGVLACVAALLCTVAATIFSCMKELKEQAAELMRPPAPKQGKRVFLEYIPFLWKRLNFTWKSTVRNLMRYKKRFFMTIFGIGGCMGLMLVGFGLKDSISSIVPLQYEDIQLYDGNVILQSDVTMQEKQEVYEALEKNSQVVATAEDLLQKITIEHDGVSKEVYLNVPENVEKFSDFVVLQDRTTKEKYQLTDKGAVLTEKMAKELGVSAGDTVTIKEENEKERTVKISQICENYMSHYLYMTPAVYKAAYGKEPEYNSIYYRTEGRTTKEAELVGEAALKLDGALSVSYTTELRQQVDDMLQSLDIVIVVLIISAGMLAFVVLYNLNNINITERKRELATLKVLGFYDKEVTEYVYRENILLTLIGSVFGMLLGKILHRFIIVTVEIDSVMFGRNINTISFVYAFLLTVVFSLFVNGVMYFKLKKINMVESLKSVE
;
A
#
# COMPACT_ATOMS: atom_id res chain seq x y z
N SER A 1 22.36 34.31 -29.10
CA SER A 1 23.24 33.12 -29.10
C SER A 1 22.50 31.89 -28.59
N LYS A 2 22.92 30.69 -28.96
CA LYS A 2 22.33 29.43 -28.46
C LYS A 2 22.25 29.39 -26.93
N LYS A 3 23.28 29.91 -26.25
CA LYS A 3 23.33 30.04 -24.78
C LYS A 3 22.23 30.97 -24.21
N SER A 4 21.95 32.09 -24.89
CA SER A 4 20.92 33.05 -24.45
C SER A 4 19.50 32.44 -24.55
N ILE A 5 19.25 31.63 -25.59
CA ILE A 5 17.97 30.93 -25.75
C ILE A 5 17.81 29.86 -24.65
N ALA A 6 18.83 29.03 -24.43
CA ALA A 6 18.84 28.03 -23.38
C ALA A 6 18.62 28.66 -21.98
N ALA A 7 19.30 29.78 -21.69
CA ALA A 7 19.17 30.50 -20.43
C ALA A 7 17.74 31.01 -20.19
N LYS A 8 17.05 31.47 -21.24
CA LYS A 8 15.64 31.90 -21.13
C LYS A 8 14.72 30.74 -20.71
N TYR A 9 14.79 29.59 -21.37
CA TYR A 9 13.98 28.42 -21.02
C TYR A 9 14.33 27.85 -19.66
N LEU A 10 15.66 27.83 -19.34
CA LEU A 10 16.13 27.40 -18.04
C LEU A 10 15.61 28.33 -16.93
N GLY A 11 15.63 29.66 -17.18
CA GLY A 11 15.08 30.64 -16.23
C GLY A 11 13.60 30.43 -15.96
N TYR A 12 12.78 30.15 -16.98
CA TYR A 12 11.38 29.79 -16.78
C TYR A 12 11.19 28.52 -15.96
N ALA A 13 11.95 27.49 -16.29
CA ALA A 13 11.87 26.21 -15.60
C ALA A 13 12.27 26.35 -14.12
N VAL A 14 13.38 27.03 -13.84
CA VAL A 14 13.87 27.29 -12.48
C VAL A 14 12.87 28.14 -11.68
N LEU A 15 12.36 29.23 -12.26
CA LEU A 15 11.40 30.11 -11.58
C LEU A 15 10.09 29.36 -11.24
N ALA A 16 9.56 28.60 -12.20
CA ALA A 16 8.34 27.82 -12.00
C ALA A 16 8.53 26.73 -10.92
N THR A 17 9.70 26.04 -10.94
CA THR A 17 9.99 25.00 -9.95
C THR A 17 10.24 25.59 -8.56
N LEU A 18 10.92 26.73 -8.45
CA LEU A 18 11.13 27.40 -7.17
C LEU A 18 9.82 27.90 -6.58
N THR A 19 9.01 28.61 -7.36
CA THR A 19 7.70 29.09 -6.86
C THR A 19 6.81 27.93 -6.48
N GLY A 20 6.66 26.93 -7.33
CA GLY A 20 5.88 25.72 -7.02
C GLY A 20 6.44 24.93 -5.83
N GLY A 21 7.77 24.84 -5.71
CA GLY A 21 8.44 24.19 -4.58
C GLY A 21 8.20 24.90 -3.25
N ILE A 22 8.33 26.22 -3.22
CA ILE A 22 8.07 27.01 -2.00
C ILE A 22 6.62 26.85 -1.54
N PHE A 23 5.65 27.02 -2.45
CA PHE A 23 4.24 26.80 -2.11
C PHE A 23 3.96 25.35 -1.71
N GLY A 24 4.56 24.39 -2.42
CA GLY A 24 4.41 22.96 -2.10
C GLY A 24 4.94 22.60 -0.72
N VAL A 25 6.11 23.13 -0.33
CA VAL A 25 6.69 22.91 0.99
C VAL A 25 5.84 23.61 2.07
N MET A 26 5.47 24.88 1.86
CA MET A 26 4.65 25.63 2.83
C MET A 26 3.30 24.93 3.14
N ILE A 27 2.64 24.43 2.10
CA ILE A 27 1.34 23.76 2.24
C ILE A 27 1.56 22.31 2.74
N GLY A 28 2.49 21.58 2.12
CA GLY A 28 2.73 20.18 2.41
C GLY A 28 3.22 19.90 3.82
N GLU A 29 4.18 20.71 4.32
CA GLU A 29 4.73 20.56 5.67
C GLU A 29 3.76 20.99 6.80
N LYS A 30 2.65 21.63 6.48
CA LYS A 30 1.61 21.96 7.47
C LYS A 30 0.41 21.03 7.37
N ILE A 31 -0.14 20.86 6.16
CA ILE A 31 -1.40 20.14 5.97
C ILE A 31 -1.22 18.63 6.19
N LEU A 32 -0.20 18.02 5.58
CA LEU A 32 -0.01 16.56 5.67
C LEU A 32 0.34 16.12 7.10
N PRO A 33 1.32 16.73 7.83
CA PRO A 33 1.58 16.36 9.21
C PRO A 33 0.39 16.64 10.13
N TYR A 34 -0.34 17.74 9.93
CA TYR A 34 -1.54 18.04 10.70
C TYR A 34 -2.60 16.93 10.59
N ILE A 35 -2.84 16.45 9.38
CA ILE A 35 -3.79 15.36 9.13
C ILE A 35 -3.31 14.07 9.81
N ILE A 36 -2.02 13.72 9.66
CA ILE A 36 -1.41 12.54 10.27
C ILE A 36 -1.49 12.64 11.80
N ILE A 37 -1.08 13.77 12.39
CA ILE A 37 -1.13 13.96 13.84
C ILE A 37 -2.56 13.91 14.36
N THR A 38 -3.54 14.45 13.63
CA THR A 38 -4.95 14.36 13.99
C THR A 38 -5.44 12.93 13.99
N ALA A 39 -5.03 12.12 13.00
CA ALA A 39 -5.31 10.70 12.96
C ALA A 39 -4.68 9.95 14.17
N TYR A 40 -3.43 10.26 14.51
CA TYR A 40 -2.77 9.69 15.69
C TYR A 40 -3.40 10.16 17.02
N LYS A 41 -3.92 11.39 17.11
CA LYS A 41 -4.65 11.87 18.30
C LYS A 41 -5.92 11.06 18.60
N ILE A 42 -6.56 10.49 17.60
CA ILE A 42 -7.70 9.58 17.78
C ILE A 42 -7.24 8.27 18.45
N MET A 43 -6.05 7.82 18.10
CA MET A 43 -5.42 6.58 18.61
C MET A 43 -4.93 6.71 20.06
N TYR A 44 -4.41 7.87 20.43
CA TYR A 44 -3.82 8.12 21.75
C TYR A 44 -4.63 9.16 22.52
N ARG A 45 -5.33 8.73 23.56
CA ARG A 45 -6.24 9.58 24.35
C ARG A 45 -5.56 10.79 25.05
N HIS A 46 -4.24 10.78 25.20
CA HIS A 46 -3.48 11.78 25.96
C HIS A 46 -2.25 12.31 25.23
N LEU A 47 -2.37 12.59 23.92
CA LEU A 47 -1.30 13.30 23.20
C LEU A 47 -1.40 14.81 23.52
N PRO A 48 -0.31 15.42 24.00
CA PRO A 48 -0.24 16.86 24.13
C PRO A 48 -0.38 17.54 22.76
N ASP A 49 -0.69 18.84 22.77
CA ASP A 49 -0.72 19.59 21.51
C ASP A 49 0.67 19.62 20.89
N VAL A 50 0.80 18.91 19.75
CA VAL A 50 2.07 18.79 19.03
C VAL A 50 2.20 20.00 18.10
N GLU A 51 3.20 20.83 18.36
CA GLU A 51 3.60 21.86 17.41
C GLU A 51 4.24 21.19 16.18
N ILE A 52 3.83 21.63 15.00
CA ILE A 52 4.36 21.16 13.71
C ILE A 52 5.36 22.20 13.20
N PRO A 53 6.65 22.10 13.57
CA PRO A 53 7.67 23.00 13.03
C PRO A 53 7.91 22.72 11.55
N TYR A 54 8.31 23.76 10.80
CA TYR A 54 8.83 23.55 9.45
C TYR A 54 10.18 22.84 9.51
N ASN A 55 10.32 21.73 8.77
CA ASN A 55 11.60 21.06 8.66
C ASN A 55 12.36 21.55 7.42
N LEU A 56 13.16 22.59 7.62
CA LEU A 56 13.90 23.25 6.55
C LEU A 56 14.80 22.25 5.76
N TYR A 57 15.33 21.24 6.42
CA TYR A 57 16.18 20.23 5.77
C TYR A 57 15.44 19.45 4.70
N TYR A 58 14.28 18.88 5.03
CA TYR A 58 13.48 18.11 4.07
C TYR A 58 12.83 19.00 3.02
N GLY A 59 12.39 20.20 3.40
CA GLY A 59 11.86 21.18 2.46
C GLY A 59 12.89 21.59 1.40
N VAL A 60 14.12 21.90 1.82
CA VAL A 60 15.23 22.22 0.89
C VAL A 60 15.59 21.02 0.05
N LEU A 61 15.68 19.81 0.64
CA LEU A 61 15.99 18.58 -0.09
C LEU A 61 14.96 18.31 -1.20
N ALA A 62 13.67 18.47 -0.90
CA ALA A 62 12.59 18.31 -1.88
C ALA A 62 12.68 19.34 -3.01
N CYS A 63 12.93 20.62 -2.67
CA CYS A 63 13.11 21.68 -3.66
C CYS A 63 14.34 21.44 -4.54
N VAL A 64 15.46 21.03 -3.97
CA VAL A 64 16.69 20.70 -4.73
C VAL A 64 16.47 19.52 -5.65
N ALA A 65 15.82 18.46 -5.19
CA ALA A 65 15.48 17.29 -6.01
C ALA A 65 14.58 17.68 -7.20
N ALA A 66 13.53 18.47 -6.95
CA ALA A 66 12.64 18.98 -7.99
C ALA A 66 13.39 19.87 -9.00
N LEU A 67 14.27 20.75 -8.52
CA LEU A 67 15.12 21.60 -9.36
C LEU A 67 16.05 20.78 -10.22
N LEU A 68 16.74 19.80 -9.65
CA LEU A 68 17.66 18.93 -10.41
C LEU A 68 16.94 18.20 -11.53
N CYS A 69 15.76 17.60 -11.24
CA CYS A 69 14.95 16.92 -12.24
C CYS A 69 14.50 17.87 -13.36
N THR A 70 13.99 19.05 -13.00
CA THR A 70 13.46 20.02 -13.97
C THR A 70 14.56 20.63 -14.82
N VAL A 71 15.68 21.02 -14.20
CA VAL A 71 16.85 21.58 -14.87
C VAL A 71 17.47 20.55 -15.81
N ALA A 72 17.67 19.30 -15.36
CA ALA A 72 18.19 18.23 -16.18
C ALA A 72 17.31 17.97 -17.42
N ALA A 73 16.00 17.86 -17.21
CA ALA A 73 15.04 17.67 -18.31
C ALA A 73 15.07 18.85 -19.31
N THR A 74 15.13 20.09 -18.81
CA THR A 74 15.17 21.30 -19.63
C THR A 74 16.46 21.38 -20.43
N ILE A 75 17.62 21.14 -19.80
CA ILE A 75 18.92 21.13 -20.49
C ILE A 75 18.92 20.05 -21.57
N PHE A 76 18.49 18.83 -21.26
CA PHE A 76 18.47 17.74 -22.23
C PHE A 76 17.58 18.06 -23.44
N SER A 77 16.40 18.63 -23.21
CA SER A 77 15.50 19.08 -24.28
C SER A 77 16.11 20.22 -25.10
N CYS A 78 16.61 21.25 -24.43
CA CYS A 78 17.23 22.40 -25.11
C CYS A 78 18.48 22.02 -25.92
N MET A 79 19.33 21.16 -25.37
CA MET A 79 20.53 20.70 -26.08
C MET A 79 20.21 19.94 -27.36
N LYS A 80 19.10 19.16 -27.34
CA LYS A 80 18.67 18.43 -28.52
C LYS A 80 18.22 19.38 -29.64
N GLU A 81 17.37 20.34 -29.33
CA GLU A 81 16.84 21.30 -30.32
C GLU A 81 17.93 22.30 -30.80
N LEU A 82 18.81 22.75 -29.89
CA LEU A 82 19.87 23.69 -30.24
C LEU A 82 21.04 23.10 -31.03
N LYS A 83 21.12 21.76 -31.16
CA LYS A 83 22.08 21.10 -32.07
C LYS A 83 21.68 21.25 -33.54
N GLU A 84 20.40 21.39 -33.84
CA GLU A 84 19.90 21.57 -35.20
C GLU A 84 20.23 23.00 -35.72
N GLN A 85 20.32 23.13 -37.02
CA GLN A 85 20.58 24.43 -37.65
C GLN A 85 19.30 25.27 -37.63
N ALA A 86 19.43 26.59 -37.44
CA ALA A 86 18.29 27.50 -37.38
C ALA A 86 17.40 27.43 -38.64
N ALA A 87 18.01 27.21 -39.79
CA ALA A 87 17.30 27.07 -41.08
C ALA A 87 16.46 25.77 -41.15
N GLU A 88 16.90 24.70 -40.48
CA GLU A 88 16.13 23.44 -40.41
C GLU A 88 14.98 23.55 -39.41
N LEU A 89 15.18 24.25 -38.29
CA LEU A 89 14.14 24.50 -37.28
C LEU A 89 13.00 25.38 -37.81
N MET A 90 13.27 26.23 -38.80
CA MET A 90 12.23 27.07 -39.46
C MET A 90 11.48 26.33 -40.56
N ARG A 91 11.97 25.19 -41.03
CA ARG A 91 11.27 24.37 -42.02
C ARG A 91 10.19 23.50 -41.29
N PRO A 92 8.99 23.40 -41.84
CA PRO A 92 8.01 22.44 -41.29
C PRO A 92 8.62 21.04 -41.32
N PRO A 93 8.59 20.30 -40.20
CA PRO A 93 9.12 18.95 -40.18
C PRO A 93 8.41 18.07 -41.21
N ALA A 94 9.19 17.35 -42.01
CA ALA A 94 8.65 16.43 -43.01
C ALA A 94 7.72 15.39 -42.33
N PRO A 95 6.59 15.02 -42.93
CA PRO A 95 5.70 14.02 -42.39
C PRO A 95 6.46 12.71 -42.14
N LYS A 96 6.46 12.21 -40.90
CA LYS A 96 7.12 10.93 -40.60
C LYS A 96 6.44 9.80 -41.38
N GLN A 97 7.22 9.06 -42.16
CA GLN A 97 6.73 7.89 -42.90
C GLN A 97 6.15 6.86 -41.93
N GLY A 98 4.94 6.38 -42.21
CA GLY A 98 4.27 5.34 -41.43
C GLY A 98 4.99 4.00 -41.59
N LYS A 99 5.50 3.47 -40.47
CA LYS A 99 6.01 2.09 -40.41
C LYS A 99 4.87 1.14 -40.02
N ARG A 100 4.97 -0.13 -40.42
CA ARG A 100 4.02 -1.17 -39.98
C ARG A 100 3.95 -1.22 -38.44
N VAL A 101 2.74 -1.35 -37.92
CA VAL A 101 2.46 -1.37 -36.49
C VAL A 101 2.43 -2.81 -36.00
N PHE A 102 2.84 -3.06 -34.76
CA PHE A 102 2.85 -4.41 -34.14
C PHE A 102 1.47 -5.11 -34.24
N LEU A 103 0.36 -4.37 -34.11
CA LEU A 103 -0.99 -4.93 -34.26
C LEU A 103 -1.27 -5.46 -35.68
N GLU A 104 -0.58 -4.98 -36.70
CA GLU A 104 -0.72 -5.49 -38.07
C GLU A 104 -0.20 -6.92 -38.25
N TYR A 105 0.70 -7.37 -37.34
CA TYR A 105 1.19 -8.75 -37.31
C TYR A 105 0.19 -9.72 -36.67
N ILE A 106 -0.91 -9.22 -36.07
CA ILE A 106 -1.99 -10.04 -35.52
C ILE A 106 -3.22 -9.92 -36.42
N PRO A 107 -3.32 -10.74 -37.48
CA PRO A 107 -4.33 -10.57 -38.54
C PRO A 107 -5.75 -10.74 -38.04
N PHE A 108 -5.99 -11.55 -37.01
CA PHE A 108 -7.30 -11.77 -36.41
C PHE A 108 -7.87 -10.47 -35.77
N LEU A 109 -7.04 -9.73 -35.04
CA LEU A 109 -7.44 -8.48 -34.40
C LEU A 109 -7.53 -7.35 -35.45
N TRP A 110 -6.55 -7.27 -36.34
CA TRP A 110 -6.44 -6.21 -37.32
C TRP A 110 -7.60 -6.22 -38.34
N LYS A 111 -8.05 -7.40 -38.80
CA LYS A 111 -9.18 -7.52 -39.72
C LYS A 111 -10.51 -7.06 -39.14
N ARG A 112 -10.71 -7.18 -37.81
CA ARG A 112 -11.95 -6.76 -37.12
C ARG A 112 -12.01 -5.25 -36.84
N LEU A 113 -10.90 -4.52 -36.93
CA LEU A 113 -10.88 -3.09 -36.70
C LEU A 113 -11.41 -2.33 -37.95
N ASN A 114 -12.29 -1.36 -37.70
CA ASN A 114 -12.74 -0.40 -38.72
C ASN A 114 -11.58 0.52 -39.14
N PHE A 115 -11.72 1.15 -40.31
CA PHE A 115 -10.71 2.06 -40.85
C PHE A 115 -10.28 3.13 -39.85
N THR A 116 -11.22 3.71 -39.12
CA THR A 116 -10.96 4.74 -38.11
C THR A 116 -10.06 4.27 -36.99
N TRP A 117 -10.32 3.07 -36.43
CA TRP A 117 -9.45 2.46 -35.39
C TRP A 117 -8.07 2.10 -35.91
N LYS A 118 -7.99 1.59 -37.16
CA LYS A 118 -6.70 1.31 -37.82
C LYS A 118 -5.86 2.58 -37.94
N SER A 119 -6.51 3.69 -38.35
CA SER A 119 -5.86 4.99 -38.45
C SER A 119 -5.38 5.51 -37.10
N THR A 120 -6.21 5.39 -36.03
CA THR A 120 -5.88 5.80 -34.68
C THR A 120 -4.65 5.05 -34.18
N VAL A 121 -4.60 3.72 -34.31
CA VAL A 121 -3.47 2.89 -33.87
C VAL A 121 -2.19 3.23 -34.63
N ARG A 122 -2.27 3.41 -35.95
CA ARG A 122 -1.11 3.83 -36.77
C ARG A 122 -0.60 5.20 -36.35
N ASN A 123 -1.49 6.11 -36.03
CA ASN A 123 -1.13 7.45 -35.60
C ASN A 123 -0.46 7.44 -34.21
N LEU A 124 -0.99 6.69 -33.26
CA LEU A 124 -0.38 6.50 -31.92
C LEU A 124 1.06 5.99 -32.04
N MET A 125 1.28 4.97 -32.88
CA MET A 125 2.61 4.38 -33.05
C MET A 125 3.57 5.24 -33.87
N ARG A 126 3.05 6.20 -34.65
CA ARG A 126 3.89 7.19 -35.38
C ARG A 126 4.65 8.08 -34.41
N TYR A 127 4.05 8.44 -33.28
CA TYR A 127 4.61 9.31 -32.24
C TYR A 127 4.97 8.56 -30.98
N LYS A 128 5.86 7.56 -31.07
CA LYS A 128 6.23 6.65 -29.97
C LYS A 128 6.60 7.37 -28.68
N LYS A 129 7.38 8.48 -28.75
CA LYS A 129 7.78 9.24 -27.56
C LYS A 129 6.57 9.74 -26.78
N ARG A 130 5.58 10.30 -27.47
CA ARG A 130 4.33 10.78 -26.89
C ARG A 130 3.49 9.61 -26.33
N PHE A 131 3.41 8.51 -27.08
CA PHE A 131 2.72 7.31 -26.66
C PHE A 131 3.24 6.81 -25.29
N PHE A 132 4.53 6.61 -25.16
CA PHE A 132 5.14 6.17 -23.90
C PHE A 132 4.99 7.20 -22.78
N MET A 133 5.21 8.48 -23.07
CA MET A 133 5.05 9.56 -22.08
C MET A 133 3.64 9.57 -21.50
N THR A 134 2.61 9.39 -22.37
CA THR A 134 1.20 9.37 -21.94
C THR A 134 0.88 8.11 -21.14
N ILE A 135 1.34 6.93 -21.56
CA ILE A 135 1.14 5.68 -20.83
C ILE A 135 1.80 5.73 -19.44
N PHE A 136 3.05 6.19 -19.34
CA PHE A 136 3.73 6.32 -18.05
C PHE A 136 3.06 7.37 -17.16
N GLY A 137 2.59 8.48 -17.74
CA GLY A 137 1.85 9.51 -17.00
C GLY A 137 0.55 8.99 -16.42
N ILE A 138 -0.32 8.41 -17.26
CA ILE A 138 -1.61 7.85 -16.84
C ILE A 138 -1.39 6.67 -15.90
N GLY A 139 -0.48 5.77 -16.25
CA GLY A 139 -0.16 4.58 -15.45
C GLY A 139 0.42 4.93 -14.09
N GLY A 140 1.27 5.95 -14.01
CA GLY A 140 1.80 6.44 -12.73
C GLY A 140 0.71 6.97 -11.81
N CYS A 141 -0.20 7.80 -12.34
CA CYS A 141 -1.33 8.33 -11.59
C CYS A 141 -2.29 7.22 -11.13
N MET A 142 -2.64 6.30 -12.02
CA MET A 142 -3.47 5.14 -11.67
C MET A 142 -2.78 4.24 -10.65
N GLY A 143 -1.47 4.02 -10.79
CA GLY A 143 -0.69 3.24 -9.85
C GLY A 143 -0.72 3.83 -8.44
N LEU A 144 -0.58 5.15 -8.31
CA LEU A 144 -0.68 5.84 -7.02
C LEU A 144 -2.09 5.75 -6.41
N MET A 145 -3.15 5.89 -7.22
CA MET A 145 -4.51 5.69 -6.73
C MET A 145 -4.75 4.26 -6.25
N LEU A 146 -4.24 3.27 -7.00
CA LEU A 146 -4.34 1.87 -6.61
C LEU A 146 -3.56 1.58 -5.32
N VAL A 147 -2.41 2.22 -5.10
CA VAL A 147 -1.69 2.13 -3.82
C VAL A 147 -2.53 2.66 -2.66
N GLY A 148 -3.21 3.80 -2.84
CA GLY A 148 -4.08 4.35 -1.80
C GLY A 148 -5.20 3.38 -1.40
N PHE A 149 -5.92 2.82 -2.38
CA PHE A 149 -6.95 1.81 -2.11
C PHE A 149 -6.36 0.50 -1.56
N GLY A 150 -5.21 0.07 -2.09
CA GLY A 150 -4.54 -1.14 -1.63
C GLY A 150 -4.03 -1.04 -0.20
N LEU A 151 -3.56 0.14 0.23
CA LEU A 151 -3.22 0.40 1.64
C LEU A 151 -4.45 0.26 2.53
N LYS A 152 -5.58 0.82 2.12
CA LYS A 152 -6.84 0.64 2.85
C LYS A 152 -7.20 -0.83 3.00
N ASP A 153 -7.19 -1.59 1.91
CA ASP A 153 -7.51 -3.01 1.92
C ASP A 153 -6.58 -3.80 2.86
N SER A 154 -5.27 -3.56 2.74
CA SER A 154 -4.26 -4.25 3.53
C SER A 154 -4.37 -3.96 5.02
N ILE A 155 -4.72 -2.73 5.39
CA ILE A 155 -4.89 -2.32 6.78
C ILE A 155 -6.21 -2.86 7.33
N SER A 156 -7.32 -2.68 6.61
CA SER A 156 -8.64 -3.16 7.05
C SER A 156 -8.75 -4.68 7.14
N SER A 157 -7.86 -5.42 6.45
CA SER A 157 -7.85 -6.89 6.53
C SER A 157 -7.18 -7.44 7.78
N ILE A 158 -6.46 -6.62 8.56
CA ILE A 158 -5.72 -7.08 9.76
C ILE A 158 -6.67 -7.70 10.79
N VAL A 159 -7.73 -6.99 11.13
CA VAL A 159 -8.68 -7.40 12.19
C VAL A 159 -9.37 -8.73 11.86
N PRO A 160 -10.02 -8.91 10.70
CA PRO A 160 -10.63 -10.20 10.38
C PRO A 160 -9.60 -11.32 10.26
N LEU A 161 -8.44 -11.10 9.64
CA LEU A 161 -7.41 -12.12 9.50
C LEU A 161 -6.85 -12.55 10.87
N GLN A 162 -6.64 -11.61 11.79
CA GLN A 162 -6.11 -11.94 13.12
C GLN A 162 -7.13 -12.57 14.05
N TYR A 163 -8.33 -12.02 14.13
CA TYR A 163 -9.31 -12.36 15.18
C TYR A 163 -10.50 -13.22 14.70
N GLU A 164 -10.60 -13.49 13.39
CA GLU A 164 -11.60 -14.41 12.86
C GLU A 164 -10.98 -15.67 12.25
N ASP A 165 -9.74 -15.57 11.72
CA ASP A 165 -9.07 -16.68 11.05
C ASP A 165 -7.95 -17.33 11.90
N ILE A 166 -7.26 -16.56 12.76
CA ILE A 166 -6.06 -17.03 13.49
C ILE A 166 -6.36 -17.20 14.99
N GLN A 167 -6.77 -16.14 15.69
CA GLN A 167 -7.07 -16.17 17.14
C GLN A 167 -8.55 -16.35 17.34
N LEU A 168 -8.96 -17.56 17.69
CA LEU A 168 -10.38 -17.97 17.76
C LEU A 168 -10.94 -17.98 19.19
N TYR A 169 -10.18 -17.57 20.20
CA TYR A 169 -10.63 -17.44 21.58
C TYR A 169 -11.35 -16.09 21.80
N ASP A 170 -12.24 -16.05 22.80
CA ASP A 170 -13.00 -14.85 23.13
C ASP A 170 -12.37 -14.08 24.30
N GLY A 171 -11.63 -14.78 25.15
CA GLY A 171 -10.86 -14.19 26.23
C GLY A 171 -9.71 -15.04 26.69
N ASN A 172 -8.82 -14.39 27.42
CA ASN A 172 -7.64 -15.00 28.05
C ASN A 172 -7.51 -14.50 29.48
N VAL A 173 -7.55 -15.41 30.44
CA VAL A 173 -7.35 -15.16 31.87
C VAL A 173 -5.88 -15.36 32.18
N ILE A 174 -5.20 -14.32 32.66
CA ILE A 174 -3.83 -14.40 33.15
C ILE A 174 -3.88 -14.65 34.65
N LEU A 175 -3.13 -15.64 35.11
CA LEU A 175 -3.04 -16.02 36.53
C LEU A 175 -1.97 -15.19 37.26
N GLN A 176 -2.08 -15.09 38.58
CA GLN A 176 -1.07 -14.45 39.42
C GLN A 176 0.24 -15.23 39.41
N SER A 177 1.35 -14.54 39.57
CA SER A 177 2.71 -15.17 39.53
C SER A 177 2.97 -16.12 40.66
N ASP A 178 2.29 -15.94 41.80
CA ASP A 178 2.41 -16.72 43.05
C ASP A 178 1.16 -17.59 43.30
N VAL A 179 0.35 -17.82 42.27
CA VAL A 179 -0.88 -18.62 42.35
C VAL A 179 -0.59 -20.03 42.86
N THR A 180 -1.32 -20.47 43.86
CA THR A 180 -1.26 -21.84 44.32
C THR A 180 -1.98 -22.80 43.34
N MET A 181 -1.60 -24.08 43.40
CA MET A 181 -2.28 -25.09 42.54
C MET A 181 -3.77 -25.16 42.79
N GLN A 182 -4.21 -24.91 44.04
CA GLN A 182 -5.63 -24.90 44.38
C GLN A 182 -6.36 -23.72 43.77
N GLU A 183 -5.83 -22.49 43.90
CA GLU A 183 -6.43 -21.29 43.32
C GLU A 183 -6.47 -21.37 41.78
N LYS A 184 -5.41 -21.89 41.16
CA LYS A 184 -5.37 -22.14 39.72
C LYS A 184 -6.49 -23.09 39.30
N GLN A 185 -6.66 -24.19 40.05
CA GLN A 185 -7.72 -25.20 39.81
C GLN A 185 -9.10 -24.57 39.96
N GLU A 186 -9.29 -23.70 40.95
CA GLU A 186 -10.59 -22.99 41.18
C GLU A 186 -10.92 -22.09 39.98
N VAL A 187 -9.95 -21.34 39.42
CA VAL A 187 -10.18 -20.53 38.23
C VAL A 187 -10.52 -21.40 37.02
N TYR A 188 -9.77 -22.47 36.80
CA TYR A 188 -10.01 -23.40 35.68
C TYR A 188 -11.40 -24.04 35.77
N GLU A 189 -11.76 -24.58 36.94
CA GLU A 189 -13.08 -25.20 37.18
C GLU A 189 -14.25 -24.20 37.06
N ALA A 190 -14.05 -22.96 37.50
CA ALA A 190 -15.04 -21.90 37.37
C ALA A 190 -15.30 -21.55 35.90
N LEU A 191 -14.28 -21.54 35.06
CA LEU A 191 -14.43 -21.35 33.62
C LEU A 191 -15.10 -22.57 32.96
N GLU A 192 -14.68 -23.80 33.30
CA GLU A 192 -15.20 -25.02 32.69
C GLU A 192 -16.65 -25.31 33.05
N LYS A 193 -17.05 -25.00 34.29
CA LYS A 193 -18.43 -25.15 34.80
C LYS A 193 -19.36 -24.02 34.34
N ASN A 194 -18.84 -22.95 33.76
CA ASN A 194 -19.69 -21.87 33.31
C ASN A 194 -20.47 -22.28 32.05
N SER A 195 -21.80 -22.19 32.13
CA SER A 195 -22.69 -22.63 31.05
C SER A 195 -22.52 -21.88 29.73
N GLN A 196 -21.87 -20.74 29.75
CA GLN A 196 -21.56 -19.93 28.54
C GLN A 196 -20.23 -20.31 27.88
N VAL A 197 -19.39 -21.08 28.56
CA VAL A 197 -18.07 -21.50 28.05
C VAL A 197 -18.17 -22.84 27.35
N VAL A 198 -17.74 -22.88 26.10
CA VAL A 198 -17.76 -24.10 25.27
C VAL A 198 -16.43 -24.85 25.34
N ALA A 199 -15.33 -24.14 25.49
CA ALA A 199 -14.00 -24.72 25.53
C ALA A 199 -13.02 -23.86 26.33
N THR A 200 -12.05 -24.53 26.98
CA THR A 200 -10.92 -23.91 27.69
C THR A 200 -9.62 -24.58 27.31
N ALA A 201 -8.52 -23.84 27.34
CA ALA A 201 -7.16 -24.37 27.15
C ALA A 201 -6.17 -23.63 28.04
N GLU A 202 -5.36 -24.38 28.77
CA GLU A 202 -4.24 -23.82 29.54
C GLU A 202 -3.03 -23.59 28.65
N ASP A 203 -2.29 -22.54 28.97
CA ASP A 203 -1.14 -22.10 28.21
C ASP A 203 -0.11 -21.41 29.09
N LEU A 204 1.18 -21.51 28.70
CA LEU A 204 2.23 -20.66 29.22
C LEU A 204 2.42 -19.50 28.25
N LEU A 205 2.08 -18.30 28.68
CA LEU A 205 2.31 -17.06 27.94
C LEU A 205 3.35 -16.21 28.65
N GLN A 206 4.51 -16.04 28.04
CA GLN A 206 5.64 -15.31 28.62
C GLN A 206 6.30 -14.43 27.57
N LYS A 207 6.66 -13.20 27.94
CA LYS A 207 7.46 -12.33 27.07
C LYS A 207 8.94 -12.74 27.19
N ILE A 208 9.58 -13.00 26.06
CA ILE A 208 10.98 -13.41 25.96
C ILE A 208 11.71 -12.62 24.89
N THR A 209 13.03 -12.61 24.93
CA THR A 209 13.87 -12.08 23.86
C THR A 209 14.47 -13.24 23.07
N ILE A 210 14.35 -13.17 21.75
CA ILE A 210 15.04 -14.12 20.86
C ILE A 210 16.08 -13.40 20.02
N GLU A 211 17.16 -14.10 19.71
CA GLU A 211 18.28 -13.56 18.94
C GLU A 211 18.71 -14.53 17.83
N HIS A 212 19.03 -13.95 16.69
CA HIS A 212 19.67 -14.64 15.57
C HIS A 212 20.63 -13.68 14.85
N ASP A 213 21.85 -14.12 14.55
CA ASP A 213 22.89 -13.35 13.85
C ASP A 213 23.12 -11.92 14.41
N GLY A 214 23.04 -11.78 15.75
CA GLY A 214 23.27 -10.50 16.43
C GLY A 214 22.07 -9.54 16.43
N VAL A 215 20.93 -9.95 15.88
CA VAL A 215 19.67 -9.21 15.96
C VAL A 215 18.80 -9.79 17.06
N SER A 216 18.46 -8.97 18.06
CA SER A 216 17.60 -9.36 19.19
C SER A 216 16.23 -8.73 19.09
N LYS A 217 15.18 -9.51 19.34
CA LYS A 217 13.78 -9.05 19.29
C LYS A 217 12.93 -9.70 20.39
N GLU A 218 11.95 -8.95 20.88
CA GLU A 218 10.99 -9.44 21.86
C GLU A 218 9.82 -10.16 21.18
N VAL A 219 9.44 -11.32 21.74
CA VAL A 219 8.29 -12.12 21.30
C VAL A 219 7.57 -12.70 22.50
N TYR A 220 6.32 -13.10 22.30
CA TYR A 220 5.59 -13.90 23.27
C TYR A 220 5.85 -15.38 23.01
N LEU A 221 6.44 -16.05 24.00
CA LEU A 221 6.50 -17.51 24.05
C LEU A 221 5.13 -18.04 24.43
N ASN A 222 4.64 -18.98 23.67
CA ASN A 222 3.35 -19.62 23.88
C ASN A 222 3.53 -21.14 23.87
N VAL A 223 3.19 -21.81 24.99
CA VAL A 223 3.33 -23.25 25.16
C VAL A 223 2.02 -23.82 25.70
N PRO A 224 1.17 -24.40 24.85
CA PRO A 224 -0.09 -24.97 25.28
C PRO A 224 0.13 -26.26 26.10
N GLU A 225 -0.72 -26.48 27.10
CA GLU A 225 -0.75 -27.76 27.84
C GLU A 225 -1.12 -28.92 26.90
N ASN A 226 -2.15 -28.72 26.09
CA ASN A 226 -2.65 -29.69 25.13
C ASN A 226 -2.63 -29.13 23.72
N VAL A 227 -1.77 -29.66 22.86
CA VAL A 227 -1.58 -29.25 21.48
C VAL A 227 -2.83 -29.43 20.61
N GLU A 228 -3.59 -30.51 20.83
CA GLU A 228 -4.79 -30.80 20.04
C GLU A 228 -5.89 -29.78 20.37
N LYS A 229 -6.17 -29.54 21.64
CA LYS A 229 -7.13 -28.51 22.09
C LYS A 229 -6.73 -27.11 21.66
N PHE A 230 -5.43 -26.79 21.65
CA PHE A 230 -4.92 -25.48 21.27
C PHE A 230 -5.27 -25.08 19.84
N SER A 231 -5.35 -26.05 18.94
CA SER A 231 -5.74 -25.79 17.53
C SER A 231 -7.16 -25.24 17.37
N ASP A 232 -8.03 -25.38 18.38
CA ASP A 232 -9.36 -24.78 18.42
C ASP A 232 -9.34 -23.30 18.80
N PHE A 233 -8.23 -22.82 19.38
CA PHE A 233 -8.06 -21.44 19.85
C PHE A 233 -7.11 -20.63 18.99
N VAL A 234 -6.07 -21.27 18.44
CA VAL A 234 -5.08 -20.61 17.57
C VAL A 234 -4.81 -21.48 16.35
N VAL A 235 -5.08 -20.93 15.19
CA VAL A 235 -4.83 -21.58 13.89
C VAL A 235 -3.42 -21.24 13.42
N LEU A 236 -2.58 -22.24 13.30
CA LEU A 236 -1.26 -22.11 12.69
C LEU A 236 -1.35 -22.49 11.21
N GLN A 237 -1.00 -21.56 10.34
CA GLN A 237 -1.06 -21.77 8.88
C GLN A 237 0.01 -20.98 8.15
N ASP A 238 0.39 -21.44 6.97
CA ASP A 238 1.20 -20.65 6.03
C ASP A 238 0.34 -19.58 5.35
N ARG A 239 0.81 -18.34 5.32
CA ARG A 239 0.06 -17.22 4.74
C ARG A 239 -0.22 -17.37 3.24
N THR A 240 0.69 -17.97 2.50
CA THR A 240 0.64 -18.04 1.03
C THR A 240 -0.16 -19.23 0.54
N THR A 241 0.10 -20.40 1.13
CA THR A 241 -0.56 -21.67 0.75
C THR A 241 -1.87 -21.88 1.49
N LYS A 242 -2.05 -21.21 2.64
CA LYS A 242 -3.17 -21.42 3.59
C LYS A 242 -3.23 -22.86 4.13
N GLU A 243 -2.14 -23.58 4.03
CA GLU A 243 -2.01 -24.91 4.62
C GLU A 243 -1.94 -24.79 6.14
N LYS A 244 -2.86 -25.46 6.84
CA LYS A 244 -2.91 -25.52 8.29
C LYS A 244 -2.06 -26.65 8.81
N TYR A 245 -1.40 -26.44 9.93
CA TYR A 245 -0.57 -27.42 10.61
C TYR A 245 -0.69 -27.31 12.12
N GLN A 246 -0.24 -28.33 12.82
CA GLN A 246 -0.20 -28.38 14.28
C GLN A 246 1.23 -28.25 14.78
N LEU A 247 1.39 -27.88 16.04
CA LEU A 247 2.67 -27.92 16.72
C LEU A 247 3.20 -29.36 16.76
N THR A 248 4.49 -29.50 16.57
CA THR A 248 5.19 -30.81 16.59
C THR A 248 6.46 -30.70 17.44
N ASP A 249 6.91 -31.85 17.95
CA ASP A 249 8.14 -31.94 18.77
C ASP A 249 9.43 -31.77 17.94
N LYS A 250 9.31 -31.43 16.66
CA LYS A 250 10.45 -31.19 15.75
C LYS A 250 11.10 -29.81 15.95
N GLY A 251 10.43 -28.90 16.64
CA GLY A 251 10.88 -27.53 16.91
C GLY A 251 9.74 -26.56 17.11
N ALA A 252 10.09 -25.29 17.30
CA ALA A 252 9.16 -24.20 17.50
C ALA A 252 8.60 -23.65 16.16
N VAL A 253 7.49 -22.94 16.25
CA VAL A 253 6.87 -22.21 15.14
C VAL A 253 6.99 -20.72 15.42
N LEU A 254 7.57 -19.96 14.48
CA LEU A 254 7.79 -18.52 14.61
C LEU A 254 6.86 -17.74 13.66
N THR A 255 6.37 -16.59 14.11
CA THR A 255 5.54 -15.71 13.26
C THR A 255 6.33 -15.11 12.09
N GLU A 256 5.68 -15.00 10.91
CA GLU A 256 6.31 -14.63 9.63
C GLU A 256 7.09 -13.31 9.67
N LYS A 257 6.52 -12.28 10.29
CA LYS A 257 7.19 -10.98 10.36
C LYS A 257 8.47 -11.07 11.18
N MET A 258 8.40 -11.72 12.33
CA MET A 258 9.57 -11.90 13.20
C MET A 258 10.66 -12.74 12.51
N ALA A 259 10.26 -13.81 11.81
CA ALA A 259 11.20 -14.61 11.03
C ALA A 259 11.93 -13.77 9.96
N LYS A 260 11.25 -12.86 9.30
CA LYS A 260 11.86 -11.93 8.33
C LYS A 260 12.80 -10.92 8.95
N GLU A 261 12.41 -10.36 10.09
CA GLU A 261 13.24 -9.36 10.80
C GLU A 261 14.53 -9.95 11.36
N LEU A 262 14.48 -11.20 11.80
CA LEU A 262 15.65 -11.93 12.29
C LEU A 262 16.44 -12.64 11.16
N GLY A 263 15.91 -12.67 9.94
CA GLY A 263 16.52 -13.41 8.83
C GLY A 263 16.45 -14.94 8.99
N VAL A 264 15.47 -15.44 9.76
CA VAL A 264 15.30 -16.87 10.09
C VAL A 264 14.38 -17.55 9.09
N SER A 265 14.75 -18.78 8.72
CA SER A 265 13.96 -19.68 7.89
C SER A 265 13.62 -20.98 8.63
N ALA A 266 12.65 -21.73 8.13
CA ALA A 266 12.37 -23.05 8.68
C ALA A 266 13.61 -23.97 8.56
N GLY A 267 14.03 -24.55 9.67
CA GLY A 267 15.25 -25.34 9.80
C GLY A 267 16.35 -24.66 10.60
N ASP A 268 16.34 -23.33 10.73
CA ASP A 268 17.32 -22.56 11.48
C ASP A 268 17.09 -22.66 12.99
N THR A 269 18.06 -22.18 13.76
CA THR A 269 18.04 -22.18 15.23
C THR A 269 18.09 -20.75 15.73
N VAL A 270 17.24 -20.41 16.69
CA VAL A 270 17.26 -19.12 17.39
C VAL A 270 17.73 -19.31 18.83
N THR A 271 18.37 -18.28 19.38
CA THR A 271 18.76 -18.23 20.79
C THR A 271 17.71 -17.47 21.58
N ILE A 272 17.20 -18.07 22.65
CA ILE A 272 16.30 -17.42 23.60
C ILE A 272 17.17 -16.87 24.73
N LYS A 273 17.00 -15.57 25.03
CA LYS A 273 17.65 -14.90 26.16
C LYS A 273 16.61 -14.61 27.24
N GLU A 274 16.88 -15.09 28.44
CA GLU A 274 16.13 -14.75 29.66
C GLU A 274 16.82 -13.61 30.42
N GLU A 275 16.08 -12.93 31.30
CA GLU A 275 16.60 -11.86 32.14
C GLU A 275 17.81 -12.32 33.01
N ASN A 276 17.95 -13.61 33.26
CA ASN A 276 19.04 -14.21 34.04
C ASN A 276 20.29 -14.60 33.22
N GLU A 277 20.46 -14.04 32.01
CA GLU A 277 21.60 -14.31 31.10
C GLU A 277 21.75 -15.78 30.64
N LYS A 278 20.79 -16.66 30.90
CA LYS A 278 20.81 -18.02 30.38
C LYS A 278 20.37 -18.02 28.93
N GLU A 279 21.28 -18.42 28.05
CA GLU A 279 21.00 -18.62 26.64
C GLU A 279 20.51 -20.05 26.39
N ARG A 280 19.44 -20.17 25.60
CA ARG A 280 18.89 -21.45 25.19
C ARG A 280 18.66 -21.43 23.66
N THR A 281 18.87 -22.54 23.04
CA THR A 281 18.69 -22.65 21.60
C THR A 281 17.48 -23.50 21.27
N VAL A 282 16.66 -23.01 20.30
CA VAL A 282 15.48 -23.73 19.82
C VAL A 282 15.48 -23.71 18.29
N LYS A 283 15.23 -24.87 17.70
CA LYS A 283 15.09 -25.00 16.25
C LYS A 283 13.72 -24.51 15.80
N ILE A 284 13.67 -23.72 14.74
CA ILE A 284 12.43 -23.29 14.09
C ILE A 284 12.02 -24.37 13.08
N SER A 285 10.88 -25.01 13.31
CA SER A 285 10.34 -26.05 12.43
C SER A 285 9.51 -25.48 11.28
N GLN A 286 8.73 -24.43 11.57
CA GLN A 286 7.81 -23.80 10.63
C GLN A 286 7.65 -22.29 10.93
N ILE A 287 7.10 -21.57 9.96
CA ILE A 287 6.79 -20.14 10.07
C ILE A 287 5.31 -19.96 9.84
N CYS A 288 4.60 -19.25 10.74
CA CYS A 288 3.17 -19.08 10.67
C CYS A 288 2.74 -17.65 10.33
N GLU A 289 1.58 -17.53 9.70
CA GLU A 289 0.85 -16.29 9.47
C GLU A 289 0.42 -15.68 10.82
N ASN A 290 0.71 -14.39 11.03
CA ASN A 290 0.22 -13.62 12.16
C ASN A 290 0.32 -12.13 11.88
N TYR A 291 -0.63 -11.34 12.34
CA TYR A 291 -0.72 -9.91 12.01
C TYR A 291 -0.49 -8.98 13.20
N MET A 292 -0.81 -9.43 14.42
CA MET A 292 -0.68 -8.63 15.63
C MET A 292 0.24 -9.32 16.62
N SER A 293 1.23 -8.57 17.12
CA SER A 293 2.27 -9.08 18.01
C SER A 293 3.11 -10.19 17.36
N HIS A 294 4.09 -10.71 18.09
CA HIS A 294 4.97 -11.74 17.60
C HIS A 294 4.99 -12.90 18.59
N TYR A 295 4.88 -14.10 18.07
CA TYR A 295 4.82 -15.30 18.89
C TYR A 295 5.85 -16.32 18.46
N LEU A 296 6.34 -17.06 19.46
CA LEU A 296 7.10 -18.28 19.32
C LEU A 296 6.28 -19.40 19.99
N TYR A 297 5.70 -20.27 19.18
CA TYR A 297 4.89 -21.39 19.66
C TYR A 297 5.73 -22.66 19.75
N MET A 298 5.60 -23.43 20.81
CA MET A 298 6.26 -24.73 20.92
C MET A 298 5.46 -25.72 21.76
N THR A 299 5.72 -27.02 21.58
CA THR A 299 5.12 -28.05 22.41
C THR A 299 5.74 -28.08 23.80
N PRO A 300 5.06 -28.64 24.83
CA PRO A 300 5.66 -28.89 26.14
C PRO A 300 6.95 -29.71 26.08
N ALA A 301 7.04 -30.65 25.14
CA ALA A 301 8.23 -31.46 24.94
C ALA A 301 9.43 -30.64 24.43
N VAL A 302 9.21 -29.74 23.46
CA VAL A 302 10.23 -28.81 22.95
C VAL A 302 10.66 -27.82 24.06
N TYR A 303 9.70 -27.31 24.81
CA TYR A 303 9.98 -26.45 25.97
C TYR A 303 10.85 -27.17 27.00
N LYS A 304 10.46 -28.38 27.41
CA LYS A 304 11.22 -29.17 28.37
C LYS A 304 12.64 -29.48 27.88
N ALA A 305 12.80 -29.77 26.61
CA ALA A 305 14.13 -29.99 26.01
C ALA A 305 14.99 -28.73 26.04
N ALA A 306 14.43 -27.54 25.82
CA ALA A 306 15.14 -26.28 25.81
C ALA A 306 15.41 -25.74 27.24
N TYR A 307 14.43 -25.84 28.14
CA TYR A 307 14.44 -25.22 29.46
C TYR A 307 14.86 -26.17 30.58
N GLY A 308 14.81 -27.49 30.36
CA GLY A 308 15.12 -28.53 31.36
C GLY A 308 14.10 -28.67 32.49
N LYS A 309 12.94 -28.00 32.36
CA LYS A 309 11.82 -28.06 33.30
C LYS A 309 10.51 -28.13 32.56
N GLU A 310 9.43 -28.61 33.21
CA GLU A 310 8.09 -28.56 32.68
C GLU A 310 7.60 -27.11 32.60
N PRO A 311 6.70 -26.75 31.64
CA PRO A 311 6.11 -25.45 31.58
C PRO A 311 5.17 -25.18 32.77
N GLU A 312 5.23 -23.99 33.32
CA GLU A 312 4.32 -23.51 34.36
C GLU A 312 3.24 -22.66 33.72
N TYR A 313 2.08 -23.27 33.47
CA TYR A 313 0.96 -22.61 32.78
C TYR A 313 0.40 -21.49 33.63
N ASN A 314 0.33 -20.28 33.07
CA ASN A 314 -0.09 -19.05 33.72
C ASN A 314 -1.20 -18.32 32.97
N SER A 315 -1.82 -18.96 31.99
CA SER A 315 -2.81 -18.37 31.11
C SER A 315 -3.89 -19.41 30.76
N ILE A 316 -5.15 -19.00 30.70
CA ILE A 316 -6.28 -19.86 30.34
C ILE A 316 -7.09 -19.16 29.25
N TYR A 317 -7.07 -19.71 28.05
CA TYR A 317 -7.96 -19.28 26.96
C TYR A 317 -9.35 -19.86 27.20
N TYR A 318 -10.38 -19.08 26.87
CA TYR A 318 -11.76 -19.57 26.85
C TYR A 318 -12.51 -19.10 25.61
N ARG A 319 -13.51 -19.89 25.21
CA ARG A 319 -14.40 -19.59 24.10
C ARG A 319 -15.83 -19.73 24.57
N THR A 320 -16.68 -18.74 24.23
CA THR A 320 -18.10 -18.70 24.60
C THR A 320 -19.00 -19.21 23.47
N GLU A 321 -20.21 -19.64 23.80
CA GLU A 321 -21.13 -20.21 22.81
C GLU A 321 -21.58 -19.19 21.76
N GLY A 322 -22.00 -18.00 22.18
CA GLY A 322 -22.46 -16.94 21.27
C GLY A 322 -21.35 -16.05 20.73
N ARG A 323 -20.10 -16.19 21.22
CA ARG A 323 -18.94 -15.38 20.82
C ARG A 323 -19.23 -13.88 20.84
N THR A 324 -20.05 -13.43 21.79
CA THR A 324 -20.40 -12.02 21.96
C THR A 324 -19.54 -11.38 23.02
N THR A 325 -19.26 -10.06 22.85
CA THR A 325 -18.53 -9.26 23.85
C THR A 325 -19.12 -9.40 25.24
N LYS A 326 -20.45 -9.34 25.36
CA LYS A 326 -21.14 -9.41 26.63
C LYS A 326 -20.97 -10.77 27.34
N GLU A 327 -20.98 -11.87 26.59
CA GLU A 327 -20.74 -13.21 27.17
C GLU A 327 -19.28 -13.34 27.61
N ALA A 328 -18.34 -12.90 26.79
CA ALA A 328 -16.92 -12.92 27.13
C ALA A 328 -16.65 -12.10 28.40
N GLU A 329 -17.21 -10.89 28.51
CA GLU A 329 -17.09 -10.03 29.70
C GLU A 329 -17.68 -10.66 30.94
N LEU A 330 -18.88 -11.22 30.87
CA LEU A 330 -19.51 -11.88 32.01
C LEU A 330 -18.69 -13.06 32.53
N VAL A 331 -18.13 -13.87 31.65
CA VAL A 331 -17.25 -14.98 32.01
C VAL A 331 -15.96 -14.46 32.64
N GLY A 332 -15.31 -13.45 32.01
CA GLY A 332 -14.09 -12.88 32.53
C GLY A 332 -14.25 -12.16 33.86
N GLU A 333 -15.34 -11.40 34.06
CA GLU A 333 -15.69 -10.78 35.36
C GLU A 333 -15.91 -11.81 36.46
N ALA A 334 -16.49 -12.97 36.12
CA ALA A 334 -16.65 -14.05 37.08
C ALA A 334 -15.30 -14.67 37.48
N ALA A 335 -14.37 -14.83 36.53
CA ALA A 335 -13.02 -15.31 36.78
C ALA A 335 -12.19 -14.31 37.60
N LEU A 336 -12.31 -13.00 37.36
CA LEU A 336 -11.59 -11.95 38.11
C LEU A 336 -12.00 -11.84 39.59
N LYS A 337 -13.12 -12.45 40.02
CA LYS A 337 -13.54 -12.49 41.41
C LYS A 337 -12.77 -13.55 42.23
N LEU A 338 -12.00 -14.39 41.57
CA LEU A 338 -11.21 -15.45 42.19
C LEU A 338 -9.77 -14.95 42.43
N ASP A 339 -9.22 -15.33 43.57
CA ASP A 339 -7.89 -14.84 44.01
C ASP A 339 -6.74 -15.26 43.08
N GLY A 340 -6.92 -16.35 42.34
CA GLY A 340 -5.91 -16.84 41.39
C GLY A 340 -5.84 -16.05 40.06
N ALA A 341 -6.85 -15.25 39.72
CA ALA A 341 -6.85 -14.46 38.46
C ALA A 341 -6.22 -13.08 38.66
N LEU A 342 -5.26 -12.72 37.81
CA LEU A 342 -4.63 -11.40 37.78
C LEU A 342 -5.37 -10.43 36.87
N SER A 343 -5.63 -10.85 35.66
CA SER A 343 -6.30 -10.01 34.65
C SER A 343 -6.98 -10.87 33.60
N VAL A 344 -7.93 -10.26 32.87
CA VAL A 344 -8.56 -10.87 31.72
C VAL A 344 -8.39 -9.94 30.51
N SER A 345 -8.00 -10.52 29.41
CA SER A 345 -7.92 -9.85 28.13
C SER A 345 -9.03 -10.37 27.21
N TYR A 346 -9.84 -9.48 26.66
CA TYR A 346 -10.95 -9.84 25.77
C TYR A 346 -10.55 -9.60 24.32
N THR A 347 -10.72 -10.60 23.48
CA THR A 347 -10.41 -10.49 22.05
C THR A 347 -11.28 -9.44 21.35
N THR A 348 -12.51 -9.27 21.80
CA THR A 348 -13.43 -8.25 21.29
C THR A 348 -12.97 -6.82 21.57
N GLU A 349 -12.43 -6.56 22.76
CA GLU A 349 -11.85 -5.25 23.10
C GLU A 349 -10.58 -4.98 22.31
N LEU A 350 -9.69 -5.99 22.20
CA LEU A 350 -8.50 -5.89 21.37
C LEU A 350 -8.85 -5.62 19.91
N ARG A 351 -9.85 -6.34 19.38
CA ARG A 351 -10.38 -6.13 18.03
C ARG A 351 -10.88 -4.69 17.86
N GLN A 352 -11.67 -4.17 18.79
CA GLN A 352 -12.20 -2.82 18.74
C GLN A 352 -11.10 -1.77 18.85
N GLN A 353 -10.15 -1.93 19.73
CA GLN A 353 -8.98 -1.06 19.83
C GLN A 353 -8.19 -0.99 18.51
N VAL A 354 -7.95 -2.14 17.89
CA VAL A 354 -7.26 -2.20 16.60
C VAL A 354 -8.11 -1.57 15.49
N ASP A 355 -9.40 -1.80 15.48
CA ASP A 355 -10.33 -1.22 14.50
C ASP A 355 -10.39 0.31 14.62
N ASP A 356 -10.49 0.84 15.82
CA ASP A 356 -10.45 2.30 16.09
C ASP A 356 -9.10 2.90 15.65
N MET A 357 -8.00 2.20 15.93
CA MET A 357 -6.67 2.58 15.47
C MET A 357 -6.60 2.63 13.94
N LEU A 358 -7.11 1.62 13.27
CA LEU A 358 -7.08 1.52 11.81
C LEU A 358 -8.01 2.53 11.13
N GLN A 359 -9.18 2.81 11.72
CA GLN A 359 -10.09 3.84 11.21
C GLN A 359 -9.45 5.23 11.20
N SER A 360 -8.56 5.52 12.13
CA SER A 360 -7.84 6.79 12.14
C SER A 360 -6.95 6.97 10.89
N LEU A 361 -6.45 5.87 10.33
CA LEU A 361 -5.65 5.88 9.11
C LEU A 361 -6.49 6.10 7.83
N ASP A 362 -7.80 5.89 7.88
CA ASP A 362 -8.70 6.14 6.73
C ASP A 362 -8.61 7.60 6.25
N ILE A 363 -8.44 8.56 7.16
CA ILE A 363 -8.27 9.97 6.81
C ILE A 363 -7.01 10.18 5.97
N VAL A 364 -5.90 9.54 6.36
CA VAL A 364 -4.62 9.61 5.63
C VAL A 364 -4.78 9.01 4.23
N ILE A 365 -5.46 7.87 4.14
CA ILE A 365 -5.71 7.17 2.87
C ILE A 365 -6.57 8.04 1.93
N VAL A 366 -7.64 8.64 2.44
CA VAL A 366 -8.49 9.56 1.66
C VAL A 366 -7.68 10.73 1.11
N VAL A 367 -6.81 11.32 1.91
CA VAL A 367 -5.92 12.40 1.47
C VAL A 367 -4.95 11.93 0.38
N LEU A 368 -4.39 10.73 0.52
CA LEU A 368 -3.54 10.14 -0.52
C LEU A 368 -4.29 9.95 -1.83
N ILE A 369 -5.52 9.42 -1.79
CA ILE A 369 -6.36 9.21 -2.97
C ILE A 369 -6.71 10.55 -3.64
N ILE A 370 -7.09 11.58 -2.86
CA ILE A 370 -7.39 12.92 -3.36
C ILE A 370 -6.15 13.54 -4.01
N SER A 371 -4.99 13.44 -3.34
CA SER A 371 -3.72 13.97 -3.86
C SER A 371 -3.31 13.28 -5.17
N ALA A 372 -3.43 11.96 -5.22
CA ALA A 372 -3.20 11.18 -6.44
C ALA A 372 -4.18 11.56 -7.56
N GLY A 373 -5.44 11.81 -7.22
CA GLY A 373 -6.47 12.28 -8.16
C GLY A 373 -6.18 13.67 -8.71
N MET A 374 -5.77 14.63 -7.88
CA MET A 374 -5.34 15.95 -8.32
C MET A 374 -4.11 15.88 -9.23
N LEU A 375 -3.14 15.04 -8.89
CA LEU A 375 -1.97 14.80 -9.73
C LEU A 375 -2.39 14.21 -11.08
N ALA A 376 -3.30 13.23 -11.08
CA ALA A 376 -3.82 12.62 -12.30
C ALA A 376 -4.50 13.68 -13.20
N PHE A 377 -5.30 14.55 -12.62
CA PHE A 377 -5.94 15.65 -13.37
C PHE A 377 -4.89 16.55 -14.03
N VAL A 378 -3.90 17.03 -13.27
CA VAL A 378 -2.85 17.93 -13.79
C VAL A 378 -2.04 17.26 -14.89
N VAL A 379 -1.63 16.01 -14.68
CA VAL A 379 -0.84 15.23 -15.66
C VAL A 379 -1.65 15.02 -16.95
N LEU A 380 -2.89 14.53 -16.84
CA LEU A 380 -3.78 14.30 -18.00
C LEU A 380 -4.06 15.61 -18.74
N TYR A 381 -4.32 16.71 -18.03
CA TYR A 381 -4.52 18.02 -18.62
C TYR A 381 -3.30 18.46 -19.43
N ASN A 382 -2.09 18.35 -18.84
CA ASN A 382 -0.86 18.74 -19.53
C ASN A 382 -0.56 17.85 -20.75
N LEU A 383 -0.74 16.55 -20.63
CA LEU A 383 -0.52 15.62 -21.75
C LEU A 383 -1.48 15.89 -22.91
N ASN A 384 -2.76 16.12 -22.62
CA ASN A 384 -3.75 16.46 -23.62
C ASN A 384 -3.47 17.84 -24.26
N ASN A 385 -3.04 18.80 -23.45
CA ASN A 385 -2.65 20.13 -23.94
C ASN A 385 -1.48 20.06 -24.93
N ILE A 386 -0.43 19.31 -24.58
CA ILE A 386 0.71 19.06 -25.45
C ILE A 386 0.25 18.36 -26.73
N ASN A 387 -0.57 17.32 -26.62
CA ASN A 387 -1.10 16.58 -27.77
C ASN A 387 -1.85 17.48 -28.76
N ILE A 388 -2.73 18.35 -28.27
CA ILE A 388 -3.49 19.28 -29.12
C ILE A 388 -2.57 20.32 -29.74
N THR A 389 -1.61 20.87 -28.99
CA THR A 389 -0.70 21.91 -29.45
C THR A 389 0.24 21.40 -30.55
N GLU A 390 0.81 20.21 -30.38
CA GLU A 390 1.67 19.57 -31.40
C GLU A 390 0.93 19.23 -32.69
N ARG A 391 -0.38 19.00 -32.62
CA ARG A 391 -1.23 18.60 -33.75
C ARG A 391 -2.13 19.72 -34.28
N LYS A 392 -1.96 20.95 -33.77
CA LYS A 392 -2.83 22.09 -34.14
C LYS A 392 -2.96 22.24 -35.63
N ARG A 393 -1.90 22.10 -36.41
CA ARG A 393 -1.90 22.18 -37.88
C ARG A 393 -2.64 21.02 -38.55
N GLU A 394 -2.42 19.78 -38.07
CA GLU A 394 -3.11 18.58 -38.55
C GLU A 394 -4.65 18.71 -38.32
N LEU A 395 -5.06 19.13 -37.12
CA LEU A 395 -6.45 19.33 -36.76
C LEU A 395 -7.08 20.48 -37.53
N ALA A 396 -6.33 21.56 -37.78
CA ALA A 396 -6.81 22.66 -38.67
C ALA A 396 -7.01 22.20 -40.11
N THR A 397 -6.11 21.35 -40.63
CA THR A 397 -6.27 20.78 -41.98
C THR A 397 -7.57 19.94 -42.10
N LEU A 398 -7.88 19.13 -41.08
CA LEU A 398 -9.14 18.36 -41.05
C LEU A 398 -10.37 19.28 -41.10
N LYS A 399 -10.33 20.40 -40.34
CA LYS A 399 -11.41 21.40 -40.39
C LYS A 399 -11.56 22.05 -41.75
N VAL A 400 -10.46 22.38 -42.46
CA VAL A 400 -10.49 22.94 -43.83
C VAL A 400 -11.00 21.91 -44.82
N LEU A 401 -10.76 20.62 -44.61
CA LEU A 401 -11.31 19.54 -45.43
C LEU A 401 -12.80 19.29 -45.21
N GLY A 402 -13.46 20.08 -44.34
CA GLY A 402 -14.89 20.05 -44.11
C GLY A 402 -15.35 19.18 -42.91
N PHE A 403 -14.41 18.69 -42.06
CA PHE A 403 -14.79 18.00 -40.84
C PHE A 403 -15.35 18.97 -39.79
N TYR A 404 -16.50 18.62 -39.22
CA TYR A 404 -17.11 19.39 -38.14
C TYR A 404 -16.30 19.34 -36.85
N ASP A 405 -16.44 20.35 -36.00
CA ASP A 405 -15.76 20.41 -34.69
C ASP A 405 -15.95 19.15 -33.84
N LYS A 406 -17.14 18.53 -33.92
CA LYS A 406 -17.44 17.30 -33.21
C LYS A 406 -16.63 16.10 -33.74
N GLU A 407 -16.47 15.98 -35.04
CA GLU A 407 -15.70 14.89 -35.66
C GLU A 407 -14.21 14.98 -35.36
N VAL A 408 -13.67 16.21 -35.40
CA VAL A 408 -12.26 16.47 -35.02
C VAL A 408 -12.05 16.16 -33.54
N THR A 409 -13.00 16.49 -32.69
CA THR A 409 -12.96 16.18 -31.27
C THR A 409 -13.02 14.67 -31.02
N GLU A 410 -13.93 13.95 -31.67
CA GLU A 410 -14.04 12.49 -31.58
C GLU A 410 -12.75 11.79 -32.03
N TYR A 411 -12.07 12.32 -33.03
CA TYR A 411 -10.79 11.79 -33.50
C TYR A 411 -9.71 11.85 -32.40
N VAL A 412 -9.60 12.98 -31.71
CA VAL A 412 -8.66 13.15 -30.58
C VAL A 412 -9.08 12.29 -29.38
N TYR A 413 -10.36 12.23 -29.08
CA TYR A 413 -10.86 11.50 -27.91
C TYR A 413 -10.68 9.99 -28.01
N ARG A 414 -10.88 9.41 -29.21
CA ARG A 414 -10.61 7.98 -29.43
C ARG A 414 -9.18 7.62 -29.11
N GLU A 415 -8.23 8.49 -29.48
CA GLU A 415 -6.82 8.30 -29.16
C GLU A 415 -6.58 8.37 -27.64
N ASN A 416 -7.16 9.37 -26.98
CA ASN A 416 -7.03 9.54 -25.53
C ASN A 416 -7.67 8.39 -24.75
N ILE A 417 -8.84 7.91 -25.17
CA ILE A 417 -9.51 6.76 -24.53
C ILE A 417 -8.63 5.50 -24.65
N LEU A 418 -8.07 5.23 -25.83
CA LEU A 418 -7.19 4.08 -26.01
C LEU A 418 -5.93 4.18 -25.14
N LEU A 419 -5.32 5.38 -25.08
CA LEU A 419 -4.19 5.64 -24.21
C LEU A 419 -4.53 5.49 -22.72
N THR A 420 -5.73 5.93 -22.33
CA THR A 420 -6.22 5.77 -20.95
C THR A 420 -6.39 4.29 -20.60
N LEU A 421 -6.98 3.49 -21.47
CA LEU A 421 -7.15 2.05 -21.26
C LEU A 421 -5.80 1.33 -21.13
N ILE A 422 -4.87 1.57 -22.06
CA ILE A 422 -3.55 0.94 -22.04
C ILE A 422 -2.74 1.43 -20.80
N GLY A 423 -2.79 2.74 -20.53
CA GLY A 423 -2.15 3.35 -19.38
C GLY A 423 -2.70 2.82 -18.06
N SER A 424 -4.02 2.57 -17.98
CA SER A 424 -4.65 1.99 -16.79
C SER A 424 -4.19 0.55 -16.55
N VAL A 425 -4.12 -0.29 -17.58
CA VAL A 425 -3.57 -1.65 -17.43
C VAL A 425 -2.13 -1.63 -16.96
N PHE A 426 -1.30 -0.76 -17.54
CA PHE A 426 0.07 -0.55 -17.09
C PHE A 426 0.12 -0.04 -15.64
N GLY A 427 -0.77 0.89 -15.29
CA GLY A 427 -0.93 1.44 -13.95
C GLY A 427 -1.33 0.41 -12.90
N MET A 428 -2.19 -0.55 -13.25
CA MET A 428 -2.54 -1.68 -12.37
C MET A 428 -1.30 -2.52 -12.02
N LEU A 429 -0.47 -2.83 -13.01
CA LEU A 429 0.77 -3.59 -12.79
C LEU A 429 1.76 -2.80 -11.93
N LEU A 430 1.98 -1.54 -12.28
CA LEU A 430 2.87 -0.65 -11.52
C LEU A 430 2.38 -0.43 -10.09
N GLY A 431 1.08 -0.20 -9.92
CA GLY A 431 0.44 -0.01 -8.62
C GLY A 431 0.57 -1.24 -7.71
N LYS A 432 0.41 -2.44 -8.26
CA LYS A 432 0.62 -3.69 -7.51
C LYS A 432 2.07 -3.85 -7.03
N ILE A 433 3.04 -3.52 -7.88
CA ILE A 433 4.47 -3.57 -7.51
C ILE A 433 4.77 -2.53 -6.43
N LEU A 434 4.30 -1.30 -6.62
CA LEU A 434 4.52 -0.20 -5.70
C LEU A 434 3.82 -0.43 -4.36
N HIS A 435 2.59 -0.95 -4.37
CA HIS A 435 1.88 -1.35 -3.15
C HIS A 435 2.67 -2.37 -2.34
N ARG A 436 3.18 -3.43 -2.99
CA ARG A 436 3.98 -4.45 -2.31
C ARG A 436 5.23 -3.85 -1.65
N PHE A 437 5.87 -2.89 -2.30
CA PHE A 437 7.02 -2.19 -1.73
C PHE A 437 6.63 -1.32 -0.54
N ILE A 438 5.60 -0.49 -0.70
CA ILE A 438 5.16 0.46 0.33
C ILE A 438 4.64 -0.28 1.56
N ILE A 439 3.80 -1.31 1.38
CA ILE A 439 3.18 -2.01 2.49
C ILE A 439 4.22 -2.65 3.43
N VAL A 440 5.32 -3.16 2.87
CA VAL A 440 6.42 -3.73 3.67
C VAL A 440 7.24 -2.65 4.37
N THR A 441 7.39 -1.47 3.72
CA THR A 441 8.23 -0.38 4.24
C THR A 441 7.53 0.42 5.34
N VAL A 442 6.20 0.50 5.30
CA VAL A 442 5.38 1.31 6.24
C VAL A 442 4.94 0.50 7.46
N GLU A 443 5.15 -0.82 7.46
CA GLU A 443 4.82 -1.66 8.62
C GLU A 443 5.52 -1.19 9.90
N ILE A 444 4.75 -1.16 10.99
CA ILE A 444 5.28 -0.92 12.34
C ILE A 444 5.74 -2.24 12.97
N ASP A 445 6.69 -2.20 13.89
CA ASP A 445 7.34 -3.42 14.45
C ASP A 445 6.33 -4.46 14.94
N SER A 446 5.30 -4.07 15.67
CA SER A 446 4.32 -4.98 16.28
C SER A 446 3.22 -5.49 15.36
N VAL A 447 3.10 -4.96 14.13
CA VAL A 447 1.97 -5.27 13.22
C VAL A 447 2.46 -5.64 11.84
N MET A 448 2.01 -6.77 11.32
CA MET A 448 2.14 -7.13 9.90
C MET A 448 0.88 -6.69 9.16
N PHE A 449 1.04 -5.99 8.04
CA PHE A 449 -0.11 -5.57 7.23
C PHE A 449 -0.51 -6.66 6.24
N GLY A 450 -1.79 -6.69 5.87
CA GLY A 450 -2.29 -7.57 4.81
C GLY A 450 -1.56 -7.31 3.48
N ARG A 451 -1.35 -8.36 2.69
CA ARG A 451 -0.56 -8.29 1.44
C ARG A 451 -1.44 -8.20 0.19
N ASN A 452 -2.73 -8.29 0.34
CA ASN A 452 -3.66 -8.41 -0.78
C ASN A 452 -4.36 -7.07 -1.05
N ILE A 453 -4.59 -6.80 -2.34
CA ILE A 453 -5.47 -5.73 -2.81
C ILE A 453 -6.78 -6.37 -3.25
N ASN A 454 -7.90 -5.90 -2.77
CA ASN A 454 -9.21 -6.38 -3.16
C ASN A 454 -9.49 -6.10 -4.64
N THR A 455 -10.16 -7.01 -5.32
CA THR A 455 -10.53 -6.83 -6.74
C THR A 455 -11.34 -5.56 -6.97
N ILE A 456 -12.19 -5.19 -6.01
CA ILE A 456 -12.99 -3.96 -6.07
C ILE A 456 -12.11 -2.71 -6.11
N SER A 457 -10.98 -2.68 -5.42
CA SER A 457 -10.06 -1.55 -5.40
C SER A 457 -9.39 -1.30 -6.76
N PHE A 458 -9.13 -2.36 -7.53
CA PHE A 458 -8.71 -2.22 -8.93
C PHE A 458 -9.80 -1.55 -9.78
N VAL A 459 -11.06 -1.93 -9.57
CA VAL A 459 -12.20 -1.35 -10.28
C VAL A 459 -12.36 0.12 -9.91
N TYR A 460 -12.28 0.49 -8.62
CA TYR A 460 -12.38 1.88 -8.20
C TYR A 460 -11.26 2.76 -8.76
N ALA A 461 -10.01 2.31 -8.69
CA ALA A 461 -8.87 3.03 -9.26
C ALA A 461 -9.03 3.21 -10.78
N PHE A 462 -9.49 2.18 -11.50
CA PHE A 462 -9.78 2.24 -12.93
C PHE A 462 -10.89 3.24 -13.25
N LEU A 463 -12.03 3.14 -12.58
CA LEU A 463 -13.17 4.03 -12.80
C LEU A 463 -12.82 5.49 -12.54
N LEU A 464 -12.10 5.78 -11.43
CA LEU A 464 -11.64 7.13 -11.14
C LEU A 464 -10.70 7.66 -12.22
N THR A 465 -9.76 6.83 -12.71
CA THR A 465 -8.86 7.22 -13.80
C THR A 465 -9.65 7.57 -15.07
N VAL A 466 -10.67 6.76 -15.40
CA VAL A 466 -11.53 7.01 -16.54
C VAL A 466 -12.36 8.30 -16.34
N VAL A 467 -12.92 8.52 -15.16
CA VAL A 467 -13.66 9.74 -14.82
C VAL A 467 -12.79 10.98 -14.97
N PHE A 468 -11.56 10.97 -14.42
CA PHE A 468 -10.62 12.08 -14.59
C PHE A 468 -10.24 12.29 -16.06
N SER A 469 -10.04 11.22 -16.84
CA SER A 469 -9.75 11.30 -18.26
C SER A 469 -10.92 11.93 -19.03
N LEU A 470 -12.15 11.52 -18.75
CA LEU A 470 -13.36 12.09 -19.36
C LEU A 470 -13.55 13.56 -18.98
N PHE A 471 -13.30 13.91 -17.72
CA PHE A 471 -13.40 15.29 -17.25
C PHE A 471 -12.37 16.19 -17.94
N VAL A 472 -11.11 15.75 -18.05
CA VAL A 472 -10.07 16.48 -18.78
C VAL A 472 -10.43 16.61 -20.27
N ASN A 473 -10.94 15.55 -20.89
CA ASN A 473 -11.41 15.62 -22.27
C ASN A 473 -12.54 16.64 -22.44
N GLY A 474 -13.48 16.71 -21.49
CA GLY A 474 -14.52 17.75 -21.47
C GLY A 474 -13.96 19.16 -21.43
N VAL A 475 -12.98 19.42 -20.57
CA VAL A 475 -12.29 20.73 -20.50
C VAL A 475 -11.57 21.04 -21.82
N MET A 476 -10.92 20.04 -22.41
CA MET A 476 -10.20 20.21 -23.68
C MET A 476 -11.10 20.44 -24.90
N TYR A 477 -12.36 20.04 -24.84
CA TYR A 477 -13.36 20.33 -25.91
C TYR A 477 -13.43 21.83 -26.21
N PHE A 478 -13.50 22.65 -25.18
CA PHE A 478 -13.55 24.11 -25.35
C PHE A 478 -12.28 24.68 -26.01
N LYS A 479 -11.14 24.03 -25.78
CA LYS A 479 -9.87 24.43 -26.39
C LYS A 479 -9.77 23.99 -27.85
N LEU A 480 -10.25 22.80 -28.18
CA LEU A 480 -10.31 22.28 -29.56
C LEU A 480 -11.24 23.15 -30.45
N LYS A 481 -12.39 23.61 -29.90
CA LYS A 481 -13.30 24.48 -30.59
C LYS A 481 -12.66 25.83 -30.98
N LYS A 482 -11.78 26.36 -30.15
CA LYS A 482 -11.10 27.67 -30.36
C LYS A 482 -9.94 27.63 -31.37
N ILE A 483 -9.63 26.49 -32.00
CA ILE A 483 -8.56 26.40 -33.01
C ILE A 483 -8.97 27.16 -34.24
N ASN A 484 -8.26 28.27 -34.52
CA ASN A 484 -8.47 29.09 -35.72
C ASN A 484 -7.78 28.43 -36.93
N MET A 485 -8.56 28.10 -37.97
CA MET A 485 -8.11 27.42 -39.18
C MET A 485 -7.08 28.27 -39.96
N VAL A 486 -7.37 29.55 -40.13
CA VAL A 486 -6.58 30.48 -40.98
C VAL A 486 -5.21 30.73 -40.32
N GLU A 487 -5.20 31.04 -39.02
CA GLU A 487 -3.98 31.32 -38.28
C GLU A 487 -3.09 30.08 -38.11
N SER A 488 -3.72 28.91 -38.05
CA SER A 488 -2.98 27.64 -37.84
C SER A 488 -2.36 27.10 -39.13
N LEU A 489 -2.84 27.52 -40.28
CA LEU A 489 -2.35 27.11 -41.59
C LEU A 489 -1.47 28.17 -42.28
N LYS A 490 -1.50 29.45 -41.85
CA LYS A 490 -0.54 30.43 -42.32
C LYS A 490 0.85 29.89 -42.04
N SER A 491 1.57 29.57 -43.11
CA SER A 491 3.02 29.38 -43.02
C SER A 491 3.62 30.67 -42.49
N VAL A 492 4.58 30.52 -41.59
CA VAL A 492 5.44 31.66 -41.21
C VAL A 492 6.16 32.08 -42.48
N GLU A 493 5.63 33.10 -43.18
CA GLU A 493 6.38 33.84 -44.16
C GLU A 493 7.47 34.64 -43.47
#